data_555335a92eff2f87d741cdbeb57284e3
#
_entry.id   555335a92eff2f87d741cdbeb57284e3
#
_cell.length_a   1.000
_cell.length_b   1.000
_cell.length_c   1.000
_cell.angle_alpha   90.00
_cell.angle_beta   90.00
_cell.angle_gamma   90.00
#
_symmetry.space_group_name_H-M   'P 1'
#
loop_
_entity.id
_entity.type
_entity.pdbx_description
1 polymer ?
#
loop_
_entity_poly.entity_id
_entity_poly.type
_entity_poly.pdbx_seq_one_letter_code
_entity_poly.pdbx_strand_id
1 'polypeptide(L)'
;MQVILAFTSGQGDDGKESDLFPKKCRLFSSWHDIIIPMKRYDKKFRLITAGVFSTLFAFTSSAEFNIDRSAMSDAYWKIWNDQAQAKIDANIEKFRKADASFEIAAPDGAEVTVEQKTHSFFFGAHIFNFNQLGKKEWNDRYKDLYGTLFNSATVAFYWRTLEMYPYAPRFEERYEDTENFWNNCPHPKDQPHWRRPAPDPVISFLRTRGVRIHGHPLVWGNNAWHTPTWLWDDFCPESEKVALQRAAGVAIPSRDVTQPICTKDMKNDPGERRWAGAWKKVYERLSEDEIAALVPTYIKALDSFYERRIRKIGERYGSRVDSWDVVNESATDFDRFGRKAVRGKAFDKSWYGPMPADYAYKAFMWSQKYLPNSAWLNINEYNMGPFFEQARDLIANGARIDVVGSQMHLFNPAESVNIAKGEGPAHLRPEGIESRFSTLAQADRPIHLSEITITAPDNSNRGQMIQAIITRNLYRAWFAVEKMNGITWWNVVDDCGTVGEPSISGIFTRDMRPKTAYHALNDLINREWKTKVSVKAKGGKVSFRGFRGRYHLTWKNADGSRGYKSVDVK
;
A
#
# COMPACT_ATOMS: atom_id res chain seq x y z
N MET A 1 -34.49 25.05 2.49
CA MET A 1 -35.80 24.67 1.94
C MET A 1 -35.91 23.17 2.11
N GLN A 2 -36.51 22.77 3.26
CA GLN A 2 -36.69 21.36 3.64
C GLN A 2 -37.89 20.81 2.87
N VAL A 3 -37.71 19.61 2.28
CA VAL A 3 -38.84 18.80 1.81
C VAL A 3 -38.91 17.56 2.71
N ILE A 4 -39.91 17.58 3.58
CA ILE A 4 -40.33 16.44 4.39
C ILE A 4 -41.30 15.62 3.53
N LEU A 5 -41.04 14.36 3.32
CA LEU A 5 -42.03 13.39 2.80
C LEU A 5 -42.48 12.49 3.95
N ALA A 6 -43.73 12.74 4.38
CA ALA A 6 -44.44 11.91 5.32
C ALA A 6 -45.04 10.69 4.60
N PHE A 7 -44.85 9.51 5.13
CA PHE A 7 -45.65 8.33 4.76
C PHE A 7 -46.71 8.10 5.83
N THR A 8 -47.95 8.17 5.40
CA THR A 8 -49.13 7.80 6.19
C THR A 8 -49.40 6.30 6.03
N SER A 9 -49.61 5.63 7.15
CA SER A 9 -50.11 4.27 7.28
C SER A 9 -51.60 4.18 6.88
N GLY A 10 -51.93 3.17 6.05
CA GLY A 10 -53.28 2.74 5.82
C GLY A 10 -53.35 1.22 5.88
N GLN A 11 -54.13 0.71 6.85
CA GLN A 11 -54.54 -0.71 6.94
C GLN A 11 -55.67 -1.00 5.94
N GLY A 12 -55.72 -2.28 5.48
CA GLY A 12 -56.91 -2.82 4.83
C GLY A 12 -56.60 -4.05 3.95
N ASP A 13 -56.73 -5.13 4.48
CA ASP A 13 -57.41 -6.44 4.23
C ASP A 13 -57.50 -7.04 2.80
N ASP A 14 -57.33 -8.37 2.83
CA ASP A 14 -57.86 -9.44 1.96
C ASP A 14 -57.30 -9.74 0.55
N GLY A 15 -56.58 -10.86 0.56
CA GLY A 15 -56.89 -12.06 -0.29
C GLY A 15 -56.67 -11.99 -1.80
N LYS A 16 -55.66 -12.67 -2.25
CA LYS A 16 -55.60 -13.70 -3.34
C LYS A 16 -54.35 -13.68 -4.17
N GLU A 17 -53.80 -14.88 -4.34
CA GLU A 17 -52.76 -15.21 -5.32
C GLU A 17 -53.05 -14.61 -6.72
N SER A 18 -52.02 -14.07 -7.37
CA SER A 18 -51.77 -14.35 -8.79
C SER A 18 -50.46 -13.68 -9.25
N ASP A 19 -49.72 -14.44 -10.01
CA ASP A 19 -48.57 -14.08 -10.82
C ASP A 19 -48.60 -12.67 -11.43
N LEU A 20 -47.50 -11.93 -11.31
CA LEU A 20 -47.18 -10.88 -12.26
C LEU A 20 -45.71 -10.48 -12.27
N PHE A 21 -44.94 -11.15 -13.16
CA PHE A 21 -43.73 -10.57 -13.71
C PHE A 21 -44.09 -9.47 -14.70
N PRO A 22 -43.52 -8.29 -14.66
CA PRO A 22 -43.57 -7.39 -15.82
C PRO A 22 -42.43 -7.73 -16.76
N LYS A 23 -42.81 -8.28 -17.90
CA LYS A 23 -41.99 -8.36 -19.12
C LYS A 23 -41.91 -6.98 -19.77
N LYS A 24 -40.72 -6.69 -20.35
CA LYS A 24 -40.44 -5.76 -21.43
C LYS A 24 -40.18 -4.28 -21.11
N CYS A 25 -38.89 -3.94 -21.05
CA CYS A 25 -38.43 -2.74 -21.73
C CYS A 25 -37.72 -3.15 -23.02
N ARG A 26 -38.30 -2.76 -24.13
CA ARG A 26 -37.74 -2.93 -25.47
C ARG A 26 -36.66 -1.89 -25.71
N LEU A 27 -35.57 -2.36 -26.25
CA LEU A 27 -34.52 -1.62 -26.94
C LEU A 27 -35.08 -0.74 -28.04
N PHE A 28 -34.74 0.51 -28.07
CA PHE A 28 -34.79 1.33 -29.27
C PHE A 28 -33.42 1.35 -29.92
N SER A 29 -33.30 0.66 -31.03
CA SER A 29 -32.22 0.81 -32.00
C SER A 29 -32.71 1.83 -33.04
N SER A 30 -32.05 2.94 -33.20
CA SER A 30 -31.78 3.57 -34.48
C SER A 30 -31.01 4.86 -34.29
N TRP A 31 -29.76 4.83 -34.69
CA TRP A 31 -28.99 6.00 -35.05
C TRP A 31 -29.28 6.28 -36.53
N HIS A 32 -29.85 7.43 -36.84
CA HIS A 32 -29.77 8.01 -38.18
C HIS A 32 -29.68 9.54 -38.07
N ASP A 33 -28.54 10.01 -38.53
CA ASP A 33 -28.29 11.26 -39.24
C ASP A 33 -28.79 12.59 -38.66
N ILE A 34 -27.91 13.32 -38.00
CA ILE A 34 -27.92 14.79 -38.04
C ILE A 34 -26.59 15.24 -38.64
N ILE A 35 -26.63 15.54 -39.96
CA ILE A 35 -25.56 16.26 -40.66
C ILE A 35 -25.80 17.75 -40.47
N ILE A 36 -24.91 18.40 -39.73
CA ILE A 36 -24.82 19.86 -39.65
C ILE A 36 -23.74 20.32 -40.62
N PRO A 37 -24.00 21.21 -41.59
CA PRO A 37 -22.97 21.63 -42.54
C PRO A 37 -21.93 22.55 -41.90
N MET A 38 -20.68 22.15 -42.01
CA MET A 38 -19.53 23.00 -41.65
C MET A 38 -19.39 24.14 -42.67
N LYS A 39 -19.64 25.36 -42.25
CA LYS A 39 -19.15 26.56 -42.93
C LYS A 39 -17.64 26.69 -42.75
N ARG A 40 -16.93 26.74 -43.88
CA ARG A 40 -15.50 27.09 -43.93
C ARG A 40 -15.30 28.48 -43.33
N TYR A 41 -14.43 28.56 -42.29
CA TYR A 41 -13.81 29.79 -41.88
C TYR A 41 -12.29 29.70 -42.10
N ASP A 42 -11.80 30.80 -42.64
CA ASP A 42 -10.48 30.98 -43.22
C ASP A 42 -9.36 31.04 -42.18
N LYS A 43 -8.17 30.73 -42.64
CA LYS A 43 -6.88 30.71 -41.91
C LYS A 43 -6.58 32.04 -41.26
N LYS A 44 -6.39 32.06 -39.97
CA LYS A 44 -5.40 32.81 -39.16
C LYS A 44 -5.60 32.51 -37.67
N PHE A 45 -5.17 31.33 -37.22
CA PHE A 45 -4.94 31.13 -35.79
C PHE A 45 -3.43 31.18 -35.54
N ARG A 46 -3.00 32.26 -34.91
CA ARG A 46 -1.72 32.34 -34.21
C ARG A 46 -1.75 31.29 -33.09
N LEU A 47 -0.76 30.41 -33.08
CA LEU A 47 -0.45 29.56 -31.93
C LEU A 47 -0.19 30.46 -30.71
N ILE A 48 -1.15 30.60 -29.85
CA ILE A 48 -0.91 31.00 -28.47
C ILE A 48 -0.55 29.68 -27.75
N THR A 49 0.73 29.44 -27.61
CA THR A 49 1.25 28.47 -26.63
C THR A 49 0.86 28.99 -25.26
N ALA A 50 -0.24 28.51 -24.73
CA ALA A 50 -0.53 28.63 -23.32
C ALA A 50 0.53 27.81 -22.58
N GLY A 51 1.59 28.49 -22.18
CA GLY A 51 2.52 27.96 -21.21
C GLY A 51 1.75 27.75 -19.92
N VAL A 52 1.40 26.48 -19.64
CA VAL A 52 1.06 26.07 -18.30
C VAL A 52 2.33 26.25 -17.48
N PHE A 53 2.46 27.40 -16.84
CA PHE A 53 3.40 27.58 -15.75
C PHE A 53 2.92 26.67 -14.61
N SER A 54 3.29 25.38 -14.66
CA SER A 54 3.52 24.60 -13.45
C SER A 54 4.54 25.39 -12.65
N THR A 55 4.11 26.10 -11.63
CA THR A 55 4.97 26.50 -10.53
C THR A 55 5.43 25.21 -9.85
N LEU A 56 6.42 24.55 -10.45
CA LEU A 56 7.28 23.65 -9.71
C LEU A 56 7.82 24.49 -8.55
N PHE A 57 7.32 24.26 -7.36
CA PHE A 57 8.07 24.58 -6.16
C PHE A 57 9.33 23.71 -6.25
N ALA A 58 10.36 24.23 -6.90
CA ALA A 58 11.69 23.69 -6.79
C ALA A 58 12.00 23.70 -5.29
N PHE A 59 11.95 22.53 -4.66
CA PHE A 59 12.65 22.34 -3.41
C PHE A 59 14.11 22.69 -3.76
N THR A 60 14.52 23.91 -3.38
CA THR A 60 15.89 24.38 -3.48
C THR A 60 16.80 23.29 -2.97
N SER A 61 17.92 23.06 -3.61
CA SER A 61 18.93 22.05 -3.28
C SER A 61 18.99 21.91 -1.76
N SER A 62 18.45 20.80 -1.24
CA SER A 62 18.41 20.57 0.20
C SER A 62 19.86 20.54 0.68
N ALA A 63 20.18 21.38 1.64
CA ALA A 63 21.44 21.29 2.36
C ALA A 63 21.62 19.84 2.82
N GLU A 64 22.85 19.35 2.80
CA GLU A 64 23.23 18.04 3.29
C GLU A 64 22.63 17.82 4.68
N PHE A 65 22.02 16.64 4.90
CA PHE A 65 21.45 16.31 6.20
C PHE A 65 22.58 16.17 7.22
N ASN A 66 22.65 17.10 8.16
CA ASN A 66 23.64 17.08 9.23
C ASN A 66 23.13 16.29 10.45
N ILE A 67 23.86 15.25 10.81
CA ILE A 67 23.58 14.43 11.98
C ILE A 67 24.08 15.16 13.24
N ASP A 68 23.15 15.54 14.11
CA ASP A 68 23.51 15.90 15.48
C ASP A 68 23.70 14.64 16.33
N ARG A 69 24.95 14.22 16.47
CA ARG A 69 25.31 13.00 17.21
C ARG A 69 24.91 13.05 18.68
N SER A 70 24.76 14.24 19.27
CA SER A 70 24.39 14.42 20.68
C SER A 70 22.96 13.98 20.98
N ALA A 71 22.11 13.82 19.95
CA ALA A 71 20.75 13.29 20.10
C ALA A 71 20.74 11.82 20.57
N MET A 72 21.79 11.06 20.26
CA MET A 72 21.93 9.63 20.58
C MET A 72 23.02 9.41 21.61
N SER A 73 22.93 8.32 22.38
CA SER A 73 23.95 7.95 23.37
C SER A 73 25.22 7.37 22.74
N ASP A 74 26.31 7.35 23.50
CA ASP A 74 27.54 6.65 23.09
C ASP A 74 27.32 5.15 22.88
N ALA A 75 26.40 4.52 23.62
CA ALA A 75 26.05 3.12 23.44
C ALA A 75 25.40 2.87 22.08
N TYR A 76 24.54 3.79 21.58
CA TYR A 76 24.02 3.74 20.23
C TYR A 76 25.14 3.78 19.19
N TRP A 77 26.09 4.71 19.33
CA TRP A 77 27.18 4.87 18.35
C TRP A 77 28.19 3.73 18.40
N LYS A 78 28.30 3.00 19.52
CA LYS A 78 29.07 1.75 19.58
C LYS A 78 28.44 0.64 18.76
N ILE A 79 27.10 0.60 18.62
CA ILE A 79 26.37 -0.35 17.76
C ILE A 79 26.50 0.07 16.30
N TRP A 80 26.25 1.37 16.00
CA TRP A 80 26.29 1.94 14.65
C TRP A 80 27.66 2.57 14.34
N ASN A 81 28.74 1.87 14.70
CA ASN A 81 30.12 2.31 14.57
C ASN A 81 30.60 2.32 13.10
N ASP A 82 31.80 2.84 12.87
CA ASP A 82 32.39 2.98 11.55
C ASP A 82 32.55 1.62 10.83
N GLN A 83 32.82 0.53 11.56
CA GLN A 83 32.93 -0.80 10.98
C GLN A 83 31.55 -1.28 10.45
N ALA A 84 30.48 -1.08 11.22
CA ALA A 84 29.12 -1.39 10.78
C ALA A 84 28.73 -0.54 9.55
N GLN A 85 29.05 0.76 9.56
CA GLN A 85 28.79 1.65 8.42
C GLN A 85 29.59 1.23 7.17
N ALA A 86 30.87 0.90 7.32
CA ALA A 86 31.70 0.45 6.21
C ALA A 86 31.19 -0.86 5.58
N LYS A 87 30.69 -1.80 6.41
CA LYS A 87 30.05 -3.05 5.91
C LYS A 87 28.77 -2.74 5.13
N ILE A 88 27.93 -1.82 5.64
CA ILE A 88 26.72 -1.37 4.96
C ILE A 88 27.07 -0.75 3.60
N ASP A 89 28.08 0.14 3.55
CA ASP A 89 28.51 0.78 2.30
C ASP A 89 29.06 -0.22 1.29
N ALA A 90 29.85 -1.18 1.73
CA ALA A 90 30.35 -2.25 0.86
C ALA A 90 29.22 -3.10 0.27
N ASN A 91 28.20 -3.40 1.05
CA ASN A 91 27.02 -4.14 0.58
C ASN A 91 26.15 -3.29 -0.38
N ILE A 92 25.95 -2.00 -0.11
CA ILE A 92 25.27 -1.09 -1.05
C ILE A 92 26.03 -1.04 -2.38
N GLU A 93 27.36 -0.88 -2.34
CA GLU A 93 28.19 -0.86 -3.54
C GLU A 93 28.06 -2.17 -4.33
N LYS A 94 28.05 -3.32 -3.63
CA LYS A 94 27.98 -4.65 -4.22
C LYS A 94 26.60 -4.98 -4.81
N PHE A 95 25.53 -4.71 -4.08
CA PHE A 95 24.20 -5.20 -4.43
C PHE A 95 23.33 -4.15 -5.14
N ARG A 96 23.61 -2.87 -4.99
CA ARG A 96 22.78 -1.79 -5.55
C ARG A 96 23.34 -1.14 -6.80
N LYS A 97 24.66 -1.27 -7.03
CA LYS A 97 25.30 -0.74 -8.24
C LYS A 97 25.71 -1.84 -9.21
N ALA A 98 25.87 -1.46 -10.45
CA ALA A 98 26.39 -2.33 -11.51
C ALA A 98 27.29 -1.53 -12.46
N ASP A 99 28.24 -2.23 -13.06
CA ASP A 99 29.00 -1.73 -14.21
C ASP A 99 28.10 -1.79 -15.44
N ALA A 100 28.12 -0.73 -16.24
CA ALA A 100 27.29 -0.60 -17.42
C ALA A 100 28.11 -0.02 -18.58
N SER A 101 27.86 -0.53 -19.79
CA SER A 101 28.45 -0.04 -21.01
C SER A 101 27.41 0.01 -22.12
N PHE A 102 27.29 1.15 -22.79
CA PHE A 102 26.28 1.38 -23.81
C PHE A 102 26.89 1.97 -25.07
N GLU A 103 26.48 1.47 -26.23
CA GLU A 103 26.81 2.07 -27.52
C GLU A 103 26.06 3.40 -27.66
N ILE A 104 26.77 4.44 -28.11
CA ILE A 104 26.24 5.77 -28.35
C ILE A 104 26.89 6.36 -29.61
N ALA A 105 26.20 7.29 -30.24
CA ALA A 105 26.74 7.98 -31.43
C ALA A 105 27.56 9.25 -31.06
N ALA A 106 28.16 9.26 -29.86
CA ALA A 106 29.01 10.37 -29.44
C ALA A 106 30.40 10.32 -30.14
N PRO A 107 30.98 11.45 -30.52
CA PRO A 107 32.37 11.50 -30.95
C PRO A 107 33.33 10.98 -29.87
N ASP A 108 34.43 10.38 -30.28
CA ASP A 108 35.48 9.95 -29.35
C ASP A 108 36.01 11.13 -28.53
N GLY A 109 36.10 10.93 -27.22
CA GLY A 109 36.48 11.95 -26.27
C GLY A 109 35.38 12.94 -25.89
N ALA A 110 34.20 12.85 -26.51
CA ALA A 110 33.07 13.69 -26.13
C ALA A 110 32.64 13.43 -24.68
N GLU A 111 32.33 14.47 -23.95
CA GLU A 111 31.83 14.41 -22.60
C GLU A 111 30.35 13.98 -22.61
N VAL A 112 30.04 12.89 -21.91
CA VAL A 112 28.69 12.33 -21.79
C VAL A 112 28.21 12.52 -20.36
N THR A 113 27.15 13.30 -20.20
CA THR A 113 26.45 13.39 -18.91
C THR A 113 25.58 12.14 -18.75
N VAL A 114 25.84 11.40 -17.70
CA VAL A 114 25.09 10.21 -17.26
C VAL A 114 24.25 10.59 -16.07
N GLU A 115 22.94 10.58 -16.19
CA GLU A 115 22.04 10.99 -15.12
C GLU A 115 20.98 9.94 -14.87
N GLN A 116 20.96 9.37 -13.64
CA GLN A 116 19.91 8.44 -13.22
C GLN A 116 18.58 9.17 -13.08
N LYS A 117 17.53 8.64 -13.69
CA LYS A 117 16.16 9.18 -13.62
C LYS A 117 15.27 8.43 -12.62
N THR A 118 15.38 7.11 -12.60
CA THR A 118 14.61 6.28 -11.65
C THR A 118 15.50 5.20 -11.08
N HIS A 119 15.20 4.77 -9.84
CA HIS A 119 15.78 3.56 -9.26
C HIS A 119 15.01 2.32 -9.69
N SER A 120 15.70 1.17 -9.81
CA SER A 120 15.05 -0.14 -9.82
C SER A 120 14.56 -0.56 -8.44
N PHE A 121 15.20 -0.07 -7.37
CA PHE A 121 14.77 -0.26 -5.99
C PHE A 121 13.56 0.63 -5.68
N PHE A 122 12.58 0.09 -4.92
CA PHE A 122 11.35 0.80 -4.59
C PHE A 122 11.50 1.56 -3.28
N PHE A 123 11.49 2.87 -3.38
CA PHE A 123 11.30 3.78 -2.24
C PHE A 123 9.84 4.20 -2.27
N GLY A 124 9.04 3.60 -1.38
CA GLY A 124 7.59 3.72 -1.42
C GLY A 124 7.00 4.39 -0.20
N ALA A 125 5.74 4.78 -0.34
CA ALA A 125 4.86 5.10 0.77
C ALA A 125 3.42 4.71 0.43
N HIS A 126 2.57 4.48 1.46
CA HIS A 126 1.14 4.37 1.18
C HIS A 126 0.55 5.74 0.79
N ILE A 127 -0.42 5.75 -0.13
CA ILE A 127 -1.09 6.96 -0.61
C ILE A 127 -2.54 7.06 -0.09
N PHE A 128 -2.77 6.57 1.11
CA PHE A 128 -4.13 6.44 1.67
C PHE A 128 -4.82 7.78 1.95
N ASN A 129 -4.06 8.85 2.16
CA ASN A 129 -4.60 10.18 2.40
C ASN A 129 -4.74 11.03 1.12
N PHE A 130 -4.80 10.39 -0.05
CA PHE A 130 -4.95 11.08 -1.33
C PHE A 130 -6.17 12.00 -1.32
N ASN A 131 -5.95 13.30 -1.51
CA ASN A 131 -6.93 14.38 -1.40
C ASN A 131 -7.60 14.55 -0.01
N GLN A 132 -7.19 13.81 1.04
CA GLN A 132 -7.91 13.74 2.32
C GLN A 132 -7.26 14.53 3.46
N LEU A 133 -6.38 15.48 3.17
CA LEU A 133 -5.73 16.28 4.23
C LEU A 133 -6.53 17.51 4.66
N GLY A 134 -7.67 17.78 4.03
CA GLY A 134 -8.62 18.83 4.41
C GLY A 134 -8.32 20.22 3.83
N LYS A 135 -7.18 20.39 3.11
CA LYS A 135 -6.86 21.62 2.37
C LYS A 135 -6.17 21.28 1.06
N LYS A 136 -6.55 21.97 -0.01
CA LYS A 136 -5.97 21.77 -1.33
C LYS A 136 -4.45 21.87 -1.34
N GLU A 137 -3.89 22.89 -0.69
CA GLU A 137 -2.44 23.11 -0.61
C GLU A 137 -1.71 21.92 0.04
N TRP A 138 -2.28 21.33 1.09
CA TRP A 138 -1.70 20.17 1.76
C TRP A 138 -1.81 18.91 0.89
N ASN A 139 -2.96 18.76 0.23
CA ASN A 139 -3.17 17.65 -0.71
C ASN A 139 -2.21 17.71 -1.89
N ASP A 140 -1.95 18.90 -2.44
CA ASP A 140 -1.01 19.08 -3.55
C ASP A 140 0.43 18.76 -3.12
N ARG A 141 0.89 19.25 -1.97
CA ARG A 141 2.20 18.91 -1.40
C ARG A 141 2.35 17.41 -1.13
N TYR A 142 1.31 16.77 -0.63
CA TYR A 142 1.29 15.31 -0.41
C TYR A 142 1.43 14.56 -1.74
N LYS A 143 0.68 14.95 -2.74
CA LYS A 143 0.74 14.37 -4.08
C LYS A 143 2.13 14.54 -4.72
N ASP A 144 2.80 15.67 -4.50
CA ASP A 144 4.12 15.95 -5.08
C ASP A 144 5.23 15.03 -4.56
N LEU A 145 5.06 14.36 -3.43
CA LEU A 145 6.02 13.37 -2.93
C LEU A 145 6.14 12.15 -3.85
N TYR A 146 5.06 11.81 -4.57
CA TYR A 146 5.03 10.68 -5.48
C TYR A 146 5.55 11.10 -6.85
N GLY A 147 6.69 10.54 -7.22
CA GLY A 147 7.48 10.91 -8.38
C GLY A 147 8.67 11.83 -8.06
N THR A 148 8.76 12.40 -6.85
CA THR A 148 9.93 13.21 -6.42
C THR A 148 10.76 12.51 -5.34
N LEU A 149 10.12 12.01 -4.28
CA LEU A 149 10.77 11.21 -3.23
C LEU A 149 10.46 9.72 -3.41
N PHE A 150 9.17 9.39 -3.64
CA PHE A 150 8.71 8.02 -3.76
C PHE A 150 8.50 7.63 -5.22
N ASN A 151 9.10 6.52 -5.64
CA ASN A 151 8.92 5.90 -6.95
C ASN A 151 7.95 4.70 -6.91
N SER A 152 7.40 4.39 -5.73
CA SER A 152 6.37 3.37 -5.51
C SER A 152 5.30 3.87 -4.56
N ALA A 153 4.07 3.40 -4.72
CA ALA A 153 2.95 3.77 -3.86
C ALA A 153 2.06 2.57 -3.56
N THR A 154 1.68 2.40 -2.28
CA THR A 154 0.70 1.41 -1.84
C THR A 154 -0.70 2.03 -1.86
N VAL A 155 -1.60 1.45 -2.64
CA VAL A 155 -2.99 1.87 -2.82
C VAL A 155 -3.91 0.97 -2.01
N ALA A 156 -4.86 1.58 -1.30
CA ALA A 156 -5.78 0.89 -0.42
C ALA A 156 -6.88 0.13 -1.17
N PHE A 157 -6.98 -1.17 -0.88
CA PHE A 157 -8.03 -2.05 -1.38
C PHE A 157 -8.75 -2.80 -0.24
N TYR A 158 -8.85 -2.21 0.93
CA TYR A 158 -9.55 -2.83 2.07
C TYR A 158 -11.02 -3.07 1.74
N TRP A 159 -11.46 -4.31 1.82
CA TRP A 159 -12.75 -4.72 1.28
C TRP A 159 -13.93 -4.00 1.90
N ARG A 160 -13.98 -3.92 3.24
CA ARG A 160 -15.06 -3.28 3.99
C ARG A 160 -15.42 -1.88 3.49
N THR A 161 -14.40 -1.07 3.19
CA THR A 161 -14.58 0.32 2.73
C THR A 161 -14.63 0.45 1.22
N LEU A 162 -14.05 -0.51 0.51
CA LEU A 162 -14.14 -0.55 -0.94
C LEU A 162 -15.54 -1.00 -1.41
N GLU A 163 -16.18 -1.92 -0.69
CA GLU A 163 -17.50 -2.47 -1.02
C GLU A 163 -18.40 -2.40 0.23
N MET A 164 -18.83 -1.18 0.58
CA MET A 164 -19.67 -0.91 1.74
C MET A 164 -21.07 -1.53 1.61
N TYR A 165 -21.53 -1.74 0.39
CA TYR A 165 -22.79 -2.41 0.05
C TYR A 165 -22.52 -3.59 -0.88
N PRO A 166 -23.31 -4.68 -0.80
CA PRO A 166 -23.15 -5.84 -1.67
C PRO A 166 -23.14 -5.47 -3.15
N TYR A 167 -22.19 -5.99 -3.90
CA TYR A 167 -22.05 -5.81 -5.36
C TYR A 167 -21.77 -4.37 -5.85
N ALA A 168 -21.49 -3.43 -4.94
CA ALA A 168 -21.28 -2.02 -5.23
C ALA A 168 -19.87 -1.52 -4.82
N PRO A 169 -18.78 -2.01 -5.44
CA PRO A 169 -17.43 -1.56 -5.11
C PRO A 169 -17.21 -0.10 -5.54
N ARG A 170 -16.59 0.69 -4.67
CA ARG A 170 -16.26 2.10 -4.87
C ARG A 170 -14.94 2.24 -5.66
N PHE A 171 -14.93 1.85 -6.92
CA PHE A 171 -13.74 1.99 -7.75
C PHE A 171 -13.53 3.42 -8.24
N GLU A 172 -14.61 4.11 -8.56
CA GLU A 172 -14.64 5.43 -9.18
C GLU A 172 -14.79 6.53 -8.13
N GLU A 173 -14.27 7.70 -8.48
CA GLU A 173 -14.52 8.93 -7.72
C GLU A 173 -15.98 9.37 -7.89
N ARG A 174 -16.76 9.30 -6.83
CA ARG A 174 -18.18 9.70 -6.83
C ARG A 174 -18.54 10.34 -5.51
N TYR A 175 -19.50 11.30 -5.53
CA TYR A 175 -20.05 11.95 -4.35
C TYR A 175 -18.95 12.45 -3.41
N GLU A 176 -18.90 11.94 -2.20
CA GLU A 176 -17.96 12.27 -1.13
C GLU A 176 -16.51 11.81 -1.36
N ASP A 177 -16.21 11.17 -2.49
CA ASP A 177 -14.83 10.83 -2.87
C ASP A 177 -14.18 11.87 -3.80
N THR A 178 -14.94 12.85 -4.28
CA THR A 178 -14.41 13.87 -5.20
C THR A 178 -13.34 14.73 -4.55
N GLU A 179 -12.38 15.22 -5.35
CA GLU A 179 -11.37 16.16 -4.85
C GLU A 179 -12.02 17.40 -4.24
N ASN A 180 -13.11 17.89 -4.84
CA ASN A 180 -13.87 19.03 -4.31
C ASN A 180 -14.49 18.72 -2.94
N PHE A 181 -15.05 17.53 -2.74
CA PHE A 181 -15.57 17.12 -1.43
C PHE A 181 -14.45 17.13 -0.38
N TRP A 182 -13.34 16.45 -0.63
CA TRP A 182 -12.25 16.32 0.34
C TRP A 182 -11.54 17.65 0.64
N ASN A 183 -11.36 18.52 -0.35
CA ASN A 183 -10.78 19.84 -0.13
C ASN A 183 -11.66 20.76 0.72
N ASN A 184 -12.96 20.50 0.80
CA ASN A 184 -13.93 21.26 1.59
C ASN A 184 -14.45 20.49 2.82
N CYS A 185 -13.93 19.31 3.10
CA CYS A 185 -14.32 18.50 4.25
C CYS A 185 -13.61 18.99 5.53
N PRO A 186 -14.31 19.58 6.50
CA PRO A 186 -13.69 20.14 7.70
C PRO A 186 -13.14 19.06 8.65
N HIS A 187 -13.76 17.86 8.62
CA HIS A 187 -13.43 16.74 9.49
C HIS A 187 -13.24 15.45 8.68
N PRO A 188 -12.14 15.33 7.89
CA PRO A 188 -11.92 14.18 7.02
C PRO A 188 -11.88 12.84 7.78
N LYS A 189 -11.40 12.86 9.03
CA LYS A 189 -11.29 11.67 9.89
C LYS A 189 -12.65 11.07 10.27
N ASP A 190 -13.71 11.85 10.23
CA ASP A 190 -15.06 11.42 10.61
C ASP A 190 -15.79 10.73 9.44
N GLN A 191 -15.16 10.70 8.25
CA GLN A 191 -15.75 10.04 7.09
C GLN A 191 -15.46 8.53 7.12
N PRO A 192 -16.46 7.67 6.80
CA PRO A 192 -16.31 6.21 6.88
C PRO A 192 -15.24 5.65 5.92
N HIS A 193 -14.89 6.40 4.88
CA HIS A 193 -13.88 6.02 3.88
C HIS A 193 -12.59 6.88 3.98
N TRP A 194 -12.37 7.58 5.09
CA TRP A 194 -11.10 8.26 5.34
C TRP A 194 -9.92 7.27 5.31
N ARG A 195 -8.79 7.67 4.71
CA ARG A 195 -7.65 6.81 4.36
C ARG A 195 -8.00 5.67 3.38
N ARG A 196 -9.15 5.74 2.74
CA ARG A 196 -9.61 4.74 1.78
C ARG A 196 -10.20 5.43 0.55
N PRO A 197 -9.39 6.25 -0.16
CA PRO A 197 -9.87 6.92 -1.37
C PRO A 197 -10.27 5.88 -2.41
N ALA A 198 -11.18 6.25 -3.33
CA ALA A 198 -11.51 5.42 -4.48
C ALA A 198 -10.25 5.14 -5.32
N PRO A 199 -9.98 3.91 -5.73
CA PRO A 199 -8.71 3.56 -6.38
C PRO A 199 -8.47 4.21 -7.75
N ASP A 200 -9.51 4.47 -8.55
CA ASP A 200 -9.35 4.99 -9.93
C ASP A 200 -8.61 6.32 -10.01
N PRO A 201 -9.00 7.39 -9.28
CA PRO A 201 -8.28 8.65 -9.32
C PRO A 201 -6.85 8.52 -8.80
N VAL A 202 -6.64 7.70 -7.77
CA VAL A 202 -5.30 7.43 -7.20
C VAL A 202 -4.40 6.75 -8.23
N ILE A 203 -4.88 5.68 -8.86
CA ILE A 203 -4.12 4.92 -9.87
C ILE A 203 -3.85 5.78 -11.10
N SER A 204 -4.83 6.56 -11.55
CA SER A 204 -4.68 7.48 -12.68
C SER A 204 -3.60 8.53 -12.39
N PHE A 205 -3.63 9.13 -11.21
CA PHE A 205 -2.61 10.08 -10.78
C PHE A 205 -1.20 9.45 -10.74
N LEU A 206 -1.03 8.30 -10.10
CA LEU A 206 0.26 7.62 -9.98
C LEU A 206 0.84 7.24 -11.35
N ARG A 207 0.00 6.80 -12.29
CA ARG A 207 0.42 6.48 -13.66
C ARG A 207 0.97 7.71 -14.40
N THR A 208 0.36 8.90 -14.23
CA THR A 208 0.89 10.14 -14.83
C THR A 208 2.25 10.55 -14.28
N ARG A 209 2.58 10.11 -13.05
CA ARG A 209 3.86 10.38 -12.38
C ARG A 209 4.91 9.29 -12.63
N GLY A 210 4.57 8.20 -13.34
CA GLY A 210 5.46 7.06 -13.57
C GLY A 210 5.83 6.32 -12.28
N VAL A 211 4.99 6.38 -11.26
CA VAL A 211 5.16 5.71 -9.96
C VAL A 211 4.64 4.28 -10.06
N ARG A 212 5.42 3.33 -9.55
CA ARG A 212 5.01 1.93 -9.45
C ARG A 212 3.85 1.79 -8.46
N ILE A 213 2.85 1.01 -8.82
CA ILE A 213 1.63 0.85 -8.05
C ILE A 213 1.56 -0.53 -7.40
N HIS A 214 1.37 -0.54 -6.08
CA HIS A 214 1.18 -1.74 -5.28
C HIS A 214 -0.22 -1.72 -4.64
N GLY A 215 -1.03 -2.73 -4.91
CA GLY A 215 -2.39 -2.86 -4.34
C GLY A 215 -2.37 -3.62 -3.02
N HIS A 216 -3.02 -3.11 -1.97
CA HIS A 216 -3.00 -3.69 -0.62
C HIS A 216 -4.37 -3.61 0.06
N PRO A 217 -4.85 -4.72 0.65
CA PRO A 217 -4.62 -6.11 0.29
C PRO A 217 -5.79 -6.69 -0.52
N LEU A 218 -5.58 -7.82 -1.20
CA LEU A 218 -6.71 -8.56 -1.81
C LEU A 218 -7.47 -9.34 -0.76
N VAL A 219 -6.77 -10.08 0.10
CA VAL A 219 -7.35 -10.87 1.19
C VAL A 219 -6.64 -10.56 2.50
N TRP A 220 -7.40 -10.39 3.56
CA TRP A 220 -6.89 -10.25 4.92
C TRP A 220 -7.87 -10.92 5.88
N GLY A 221 -7.38 -11.84 6.68
CA GLY A 221 -8.18 -12.59 7.67
C GLY A 221 -8.67 -11.75 8.84
N ASN A 222 -8.31 -10.48 8.92
CA ASN A 222 -8.80 -9.57 9.94
C ASN A 222 -10.22 -9.08 9.60
N ASN A 223 -11.21 -9.80 10.08
CA ASN A 223 -12.61 -9.51 9.79
C ASN A 223 -13.11 -8.18 10.39
N ALA A 224 -12.40 -7.61 11.37
CA ALA A 224 -12.77 -6.29 11.91
C ALA A 224 -12.48 -5.16 10.91
N TRP A 225 -11.38 -5.26 10.16
CA TRP A 225 -10.90 -4.19 9.30
C TRP A 225 -11.13 -4.43 7.82
N HIS A 226 -11.28 -5.69 7.41
CA HIS A 226 -11.28 -6.04 6.00
C HIS A 226 -12.63 -6.59 5.52
N THR A 227 -13.19 -7.61 6.17
CA THR A 227 -14.42 -8.25 5.72
C THR A 227 -15.63 -7.35 5.91
N PRO A 228 -16.47 -7.12 4.87
CA PRO A 228 -17.69 -6.35 5.01
C PRO A 228 -18.69 -6.99 5.98
N THR A 229 -19.39 -6.16 6.73
CA THR A 229 -20.37 -6.63 7.72
C THR A 229 -21.61 -7.26 7.10
N TRP A 230 -22.01 -6.76 5.93
CA TRP A 230 -23.15 -7.29 5.19
C TRP A 230 -22.99 -8.77 4.79
N LEU A 231 -21.76 -9.30 4.74
CA LEU A 231 -21.57 -10.74 4.50
C LEU A 231 -22.22 -11.59 5.58
N TRP A 232 -22.05 -11.24 6.86
CA TRP A 232 -22.74 -11.93 7.95
C TRP A 232 -24.23 -11.58 7.97
N ASP A 233 -24.55 -10.32 7.84
CA ASP A 233 -25.93 -9.84 8.00
C ASP A 233 -26.84 -10.36 6.87
N ASP A 234 -26.39 -10.31 5.60
CA ASP A 234 -27.22 -10.60 4.44
C ASP A 234 -27.00 -12.02 3.86
N PHE A 235 -25.84 -12.66 4.11
CA PHE A 235 -25.48 -13.92 3.46
C PHE A 235 -25.29 -15.10 4.44
N CYS A 236 -25.46 -14.88 5.73
CA CYS A 236 -25.66 -15.97 6.69
C CYS A 236 -27.16 -16.17 6.91
N PRO A 237 -27.75 -17.33 6.57
CA PRO A 237 -29.17 -17.59 6.80
C PRO A 237 -29.52 -17.43 8.28
N GLU A 238 -30.71 -16.92 8.57
CA GLU A 238 -31.16 -16.74 9.95
C GLU A 238 -31.17 -18.05 10.74
N SER A 239 -31.51 -19.15 10.09
CA SER A 239 -31.46 -20.49 10.70
C SER A 239 -30.03 -20.86 11.14
N GLU A 240 -29.02 -20.55 10.36
CA GLU A 240 -27.60 -20.78 10.71
C GLU A 240 -27.15 -19.85 11.84
N LYS A 241 -27.53 -18.56 11.80
CA LYS A 241 -27.24 -17.60 12.88
C LYS A 241 -27.81 -18.08 14.21
N VAL A 242 -29.09 -18.46 14.21
CA VAL A 242 -29.77 -18.95 15.41
C VAL A 242 -29.15 -20.26 15.92
N ALA A 243 -28.83 -21.19 15.03
CA ALA A 243 -28.20 -22.46 15.40
C ALA A 243 -26.82 -22.24 16.04
N LEU A 244 -25.96 -21.42 15.42
CA LEU A 244 -24.65 -21.11 15.96
C LEU A 244 -24.74 -20.39 17.31
N GLN A 245 -25.57 -19.36 17.40
CA GLN A 245 -25.72 -18.57 18.62
C GLN A 245 -26.27 -19.39 19.78
N ARG A 246 -27.21 -20.30 19.49
CA ARG A 246 -27.75 -21.23 20.49
C ARG A 246 -26.69 -22.22 20.96
N ALA A 247 -25.96 -22.85 20.02
CA ALA A 247 -24.92 -23.83 20.35
C ALA A 247 -23.79 -23.19 21.16
N ALA A 248 -23.36 -22.01 20.77
CA ALA A 248 -22.34 -21.27 21.47
C ALA A 248 -22.82 -20.56 22.75
N GLY A 249 -24.14 -20.37 22.92
CA GLY A 249 -24.70 -19.53 24.00
C GLY A 249 -24.23 -18.07 23.91
N VAL A 250 -24.05 -17.54 22.70
CA VAL A 250 -23.47 -16.19 22.43
C VAL A 250 -24.32 -15.53 21.36
N ALA A 251 -24.75 -14.29 21.62
CA ALA A 251 -25.32 -13.43 20.57
C ALA A 251 -24.21 -12.75 19.77
N ILE A 252 -24.27 -12.87 18.45
CA ILE A 252 -23.36 -12.16 17.53
C ILE A 252 -24.11 -10.93 17.01
N PRO A 253 -23.69 -9.71 17.38
CA PRO A 253 -24.38 -8.50 16.97
C PRO A 253 -24.14 -8.19 15.50
N SER A 254 -25.12 -7.57 14.83
CA SER A 254 -24.92 -6.89 13.57
C SER A 254 -24.02 -5.67 13.75
N ARG A 255 -23.32 -5.30 12.68
CA ARG A 255 -22.42 -4.12 12.66
C ARG A 255 -22.96 -3.08 11.70
N ASP A 256 -22.87 -1.83 12.09
CA ASP A 256 -23.22 -0.70 11.22
C ASP A 256 -22.07 -0.43 10.24
N VAL A 257 -22.32 -0.63 8.94
CA VAL A 257 -21.35 -0.38 7.86
C VAL A 257 -21.10 1.10 7.60
N THR A 258 -21.98 1.98 8.09
CA THR A 258 -21.90 3.42 7.89
C THR A 258 -20.98 4.10 8.90
N GLN A 259 -20.59 3.40 9.96
CA GLN A 259 -19.71 3.96 10.97
C GLN A 259 -18.28 4.10 10.44
N PRO A 260 -17.62 5.23 10.73
CA PRO A 260 -16.22 5.44 10.36
C PRO A 260 -15.32 4.38 10.98
N ILE A 261 -14.39 3.82 10.17
CA ILE A 261 -13.40 2.87 10.69
C ILE A 261 -12.33 3.56 11.55
N CYS A 262 -12.16 4.86 11.41
CA CYS A 262 -11.05 5.62 11.97
C CYS A 262 -11.50 6.77 12.88
N THR A 263 -12.45 6.54 13.78
CA THR A 263 -12.79 7.52 14.82
C THR A 263 -11.83 7.44 16.00
N LYS A 264 -11.71 8.54 16.75
CA LYS A 264 -10.98 8.58 18.03
C LYS A 264 -11.44 7.48 19.00
N ASP A 265 -12.64 7.00 18.80
CA ASP A 265 -13.31 6.04 19.68
C ASP A 265 -13.19 4.58 19.21
N MET A 266 -12.41 4.25 18.16
CA MET A 266 -12.27 2.85 17.75
C MET A 266 -11.68 1.93 18.83
N LYS A 267 -10.82 2.43 19.71
CA LYS A 267 -10.48 1.70 20.94
C LYS A 267 -11.69 1.46 21.83
N ASN A 268 -12.74 2.26 21.65
CA ASN A 268 -13.97 2.27 22.41
C ASN A 268 -15.21 1.98 21.54
N ASP A 269 -15.04 1.65 20.23
CA ASP A 269 -16.17 1.24 19.41
C ASP A 269 -16.80 -0.03 20.00
N PRO A 270 -17.95 0.11 20.67
CA PRO A 270 -18.56 -1.02 21.34
C PRO A 270 -19.09 -2.05 20.34
N GLY A 271 -19.29 -1.67 19.07
CA GLY A 271 -19.74 -2.57 18.01
C GLY A 271 -18.65 -3.55 17.59
N GLU A 272 -17.45 -3.07 17.22
CA GLU A 272 -16.30 -3.91 16.84
C GLU A 272 -15.85 -4.81 17.99
N ARG A 273 -15.73 -4.26 19.19
CA ARG A 273 -15.36 -5.05 20.37
C ARG A 273 -16.41 -6.08 20.74
N ARG A 274 -17.70 -5.73 20.65
CA ARG A 274 -18.79 -6.67 20.90
C ARG A 274 -18.79 -7.79 19.87
N TRP A 275 -18.60 -7.49 18.61
CA TRP A 275 -18.55 -8.46 17.53
C TRP A 275 -17.33 -9.38 17.67
N ALA A 276 -16.14 -8.83 17.85
CA ALA A 276 -14.91 -9.59 18.08
C ALA A 276 -14.98 -10.42 19.38
N GLY A 277 -15.53 -9.84 20.46
CA GLY A 277 -15.73 -10.53 21.72
C GLY A 277 -16.76 -11.67 21.63
N ALA A 278 -17.79 -11.52 20.80
CA ALA A 278 -18.76 -12.58 20.55
C ALA A 278 -18.09 -13.76 19.82
N TRP A 279 -17.35 -13.52 18.74
CA TRP A 279 -16.63 -14.57 18.02
C TRP A 279 -15.55 -15.24 18.86
N LYS A 280 -14.83 -14.48 19.69
CA LYS A 280 -13.88 -15.07 20.65
C LYS A 280 -14.58 -16.09 21.54
N LYS A 281 -15.74 -15.75 22.10
CA LYS A 281 -16.54 -16.68 22.93
C LYS A 281 -17.07 -17.89 22.16
N VAL A 282 -17.44 -17.71 20.89
CA VAL A 282 -17.81 -18.82 20.02
C VAL A 282 -16.65 -19.81 19.90
N TYR A 283 -15.44 -19.31 19.62
CA TYR A 283 -14.23 -20.13 19.48
C TYR A 283 -13.75 -20.77 20.79
N GLU A 284 -14.11 -20.21 21.92
CA GLU A 284 -13.84 -20.80 23.24
C GLU A 284 -14.77 -21.97 23.56
N ARG A 285 -15.95 -22.05 22.91
CA ARG A 285 -17.01 -22.97 23.23
C ARG A 285 -17.28 -24.05 22.19
N LEU A 286 -16.96 -23.76 20.94
CA LEU A 286 -17.18 -24.66 19.81
C LEU A 286 -15.89 -24.95 19.07
N SER A 287 -15.73 -26.16 18.61
CA SER A 287 -14.67 -26.56 17.70
C SER A 287 -14.89 -25.97 16.30
N GLU A 288 -13.85 -25.99 15.48
CA GLU A 288 -13.91 -25.54 14.10
C GLU A 288 -14.89 -26.35 13.26
N ASP A 289 -14.93 -27.67 13.46
CA ASP A 289 -15.84 -28.57 12.75
C ASP A 289 -17.30 -28.32 13.14
N GLU A 290 -17.56 -28.04 14.42
CA GLU A 290 -18.90 -27.67 14.87
C GLU A 290 -19.35 -26.33 14.26
N ILE A 291 -18.48 -25.32 14.25
CA ILE A 291 -18.80 -24.03 13.61
C ILE A 291 -19.04 -24.23 12.11
N ALA A 292 -18.17 -24.99 11.42
CA ALA A 292 -18.33 -25.28 10.00
C ALA A 292 -19.66 -25.98 9.68
N ALA A 293 -20.06 -26.90 10.53
CA ALA A 293 -21.33 -27.61 10.38
C ALA A 293 -22.55 -26.70 10.66
N LEU A 294 -22.42 -25.69 11.52
CA LEU A 294 -23.50 -24.80 11.91
C LEU A 294 -23.73 -23.63 10.92
N VAL A 295 -22.68 -23.17 10.21
CA VAL A 295 -22.78 -22.03 9.28
C VAL A 295 -22.20 -22.33 7.89
N PRO A 296 -22.58 -23.45 7.25
CA PRO A 296 -21.98 -23.88 5.98
C PRO A 296 -22.30 -22.93 4.82
N THR A 297 -23.49 -22.34 4.80
CA THR A 297 -23.89 -21.38 3.75
C THR A 297 -23.09 -20.09 3.87
N TYR A 298 -22.86 -19.60 5.08
CA TYR A 298 -22.04 -18.42 5.33
C TYR A 298 -20.59 -18.62 4.89
N ILE A 299 -19.97 -19.75 5.22
CA ILE A 299 -18.59 -20.06 4.80
C ILE A 299 -18.48 -20.16 3.29
N LYS A 300 -19.46 -20.79 2.64
CA LYS A 300 -19.52 -20.85 1.17
C LYS A 300 -19.70 -19.47 0.55
N ALA A 301 -20.47 -18.60 1.17
CA ALA A 301 -20.63 -17.22 0.72
C ALA A 301 -19.31 -16.45 0.81
N LEU A 302 -18.58 -16.52 1.93
CA LEU A 302 -17.26 -15.93 2.11
C LEU A 302 -16.31 -16.36 0.99
N ASP A 303 -16.22 -17.65 0.72
CA ASP A 303 -15.35 -18.23 -0.32
C ASP A 303 -15.69 -17.65 -1.70
N SER A 304 -16.97 -17.66 -2.05
CA SER A 304 -17.47 -17.15 -3.34
C SER A 304 -17.23 -15.63 -3.50
N PHE A 305 -17.41 -14.87 -2.44
CA PHE A 305 -17.21 -13.42 -2.46
C PHE A 305 -15.73 -13.03 -2.53
N TYR A 306 -14.82 -13.79 -1.91
CA TYR A 306 -13.39 -13.58 -2.08
C TYR A 306 -12.95 -13.85 -3.52
N GLU A 307 -13.38 -14.95 -4.15
CA GLU A 307 -13.09 -15.20 -5.57
C GLU A 307 -13.67 -14.09 -6.45
N ARG A 308 -14.93 -13.71 -6.24
CA ARG A 308 -15.58 -12.62 -6.97
C ARG A 308 -14.81 -11.30 -6.84
N ARG A 309 -14.38 -10.97 -5.62
CA ARG A 309 -13.61 -9.76 -5.33
C ARG A 309 -12.31 -9.72 -6.11
N ILE A 310 -11.50 -10.77 -6.03
CA ILE A 310 -10.22 -10.86 -6.73
C ILE A 310 -10.44 -10.76 -8.24
N ARG A 311 -11.45 -11.47 -8.76
CA ARG A 311 -11.83 -11.40 -10.18
C ARG A 311 -12.20 -9.97 -10.60
N LYS A 312 -13.06 -9.28 -9.86
CA LYS A 312 -13.50 -7.91 -10.17
C LYS A 312 -12.37 -6.88 -10.12
N ILE A 313 -11.47 -7.03 -9.16
CA ILE A 313 -10.26 -6.21 -9.07
C ILE A 313 -9.33 -6.52 -10.25
N GLY A 314 -9.13 -7.79 -10.61
CA GLY A 314 -8.32 -8.21 -11.74
C GLY A 314 -8.86 -7.70 -13.08
N GLU A 315 -10.17 -7.81 -13.31
CA GLU A 315 -10.84 -7.28 -14.51
C GLU A 315 -10.60 -5.77 -14.70
N ARG A 316 -10.58 -4.98 -13.60
CA ARG A 316 -10.44 -3.53 -13.66
C ARG A 316 -8.99 -3.04 -13.62
N TYR A 317 -8.15 -3.65 -12.81
CA TYR A 317 -6.82 -3.13 -12.47
C TYR A 317 -5.66 -4.05 -12.89
N GLY A 318 -5.92 -5.23 -13.41
CA GLY A 318 -4.87 -6.20 -13.70
C GLY A 318 -3.72 -5.68 -14.55
N SER A 319 -4.00 -4.80 -15.53
CA SER A 319 -2.97 -4.15 -16.36
C SER A 319 -2.50 -2.77 -15.83
N ARG A 320 -3.06 -2.28 -14.73
CA ARG A 320 -2.84 -0.93 -14.22
C ARG A 320 -2.07 -0.90 -12.89
N VAL A 321 -2.04 -2.03 -12.19
CA VAL A 321 -1.37 -2.21 -10.89
C VAL A 321 -0.24 -3.22 -11.05
N ASP A 322 0.95 -2.86 -10.62
CA ASP A 322 2.18 -3.61 -10.91
C ASP A 322 2.41 -4.79 -9.95
N SER A 323 1.85 -4.73 -8.75
CA SER A 323 1.98 -5.78 -7.72
C SER A 323 0.84 -5.75 -6.71
N TRP A 324 0.59 -6.87 -6.04
CA TRP A 324 -0.49 -7.03 -5.07
C TRP A 324 -0.03 -7.77 -3.84
N ASP A 325 -0.38 -7.27 -2.65
CA ASP A 325 -0.46 -8.13 -1.48
C ASP A 325 -1.70 -9.01 -1.62
N VAL A 326 -1.46 -10.24 -2.09
CA VAL A 326 -2.53 -11.23 -2.30
C VAL A 326 -3.15 -11.58 -0.96
N VAL A 327 -2.30 -11.81 0.04
CA VAL A 327 -2.72 -12.09 1.41
C VAL A 327 -1.90 -11.24 2.37
N ASN A 328 -2.59 -10.66 3.35
CA ASN A 328 -2.00 -9.88 4.43
C ASN A 328 -2.13 -10.61 5.76
N GLU A 329 -1.02 -10.72 6.53
CA GLU A 329 -0.99 -11.15 7.94
C GLU A 329 -1.61 -12.53 8.19
N SER A 330 -1.43 -13.47 7.28
CA SER A 330 -2.00 -14.82 7.39
C SER A 330 -1.12 -15.81 8.16
N ALA A 331 0.14 -15.49 8.44
CA ALA A 331 1.02 -16.35 9.22
C ALA A 331 0.56 -16.52 10.68
N THR A 332 -0.17 -15.54 11.20
CA THR A 332 -0.82 -15.64 12.52
C THR A 332 -1.82 -16.80 12.57
N ASP A 333 -2.60 -17.00 11.52
CA ASP A 333 -3.55 -18.11 11.45
C ASP A 333 -2.82 -19.45 11.21
N PHE A 334 -1.77 -19.44 10.41
CA PHE A 334 -0.92 -20.59 10.13
C PHE A 334 -0.23 -21.13 11.39
N ASP A 335 0.43 -20.27 12.17
CA ASP A 335 1.11 -20.62 13.42
C ASP A 335 0.12 -21.00 14.54
N ARG A 336 -0.86 -20.10 14.77
CA ARG A 336 -1.81 -20.18 15.88
C ARG A 336 -2.56 -21.51 15.94
N PHE A 337 -2.79 -22.13 14.80
CA PHE A 337 -3.56 -23.37 14.70
C PHE A 337 -2.73 -24.57 14.27
N GLY A 338 -1.40 -24.43 14.21
CA GLY A 338 -0.50 -25.47 13.73
C GLY A 338 -0.85 -25.93 12.31
N ARG A 339 -1.40 -25.02 11.50
CA ARG A 339 -1.87 -25.34 10.16
C ARG A 339 -0.79 -25.06 9.13
N LYS A 340 -0.68 -25.99 8.24
CA LYS A 340 -0.05 -25.79 6.95
C LYS A 340 -1.12 -25.27 5.98
N ALA A 341 -0.74 -24.73 4.83
CA ALA A 341 -1.66 -24.35 3.76
C ALA A 341 -2.35 -25.60 3.16
N VAL A 342 -3.08 -26.33 3.99
CA VAL A 342 -3.64 -27.65 3.68
C VAL A 342 -4.94 -27.48 2.92
N ARG A 343 -5.03 -28.11 1.77
CA ARG A 343 -6.23 -28.14 0.95
C ARG A 343 -7.36 -28.89 1.63
N GLY A 344 -8.59 -28.41 1.53
CA GLY A 344 -9.80 -29.16 1.83
C GLY A 344 -10.28 -29.14 3.27
N LYS A 345 -9.76 -28.27 4.14
CA LYS A 345 -10.36 -28.04 5.45
C LYS A 345 -11.66 -27.25 5.33
N ALA A 346 -12.58 -27.44 6.25
CA ALA A 346 -13.90 -26.82 6.18
C ALA A 346 -13.86 -25.30 6.30
N PHE A 347 -13.06 -24.75 7.23
CA PHE A 347 -12.79 -23.33 7.34
C PHE A 347 -11.54 -23.07 8.18
N ASP A 348 -11.03 -21.85 8.12
CA ASP A 348 -9.96 -21.36 8.96
C ASP A 348 -10.49 -20.38 10.00
N LYS A 349 -9.95 -20.49 11.20
CA LYS A 349 -10.22 -19.61 12.32
C LYS A 349 -9.30 -18.40 12.21
N SER A 350 -9.87 -17.26 11.89
CA SER A 350 -9.14 -16.03 11.75
C SER A 350 -9.52 -15.00 12.82
N TRP A 351 -8.85 -13.86 12.80
CA TRP A 351 -9.16 -12.81 13.76
C TRP A 351 -10.62 -12.37 13.62
N TYR A 352 -11.37 -12.49 14.70
CA TYR A 352 -12.75 -12.00 14.83
C TYR A 352 -13.82 -12.68 13.96
N GLY A 353 -13.54 -13.76 13.30
CA GLY A 353 -14.56 -14.49 12.54
C GLY A 353 -13.97 -15.60 11.66
N PRO A 354 -14.80 -16.46 11.10
CA PRO A 354 -14.35 -17.54 10.24
C PRO A 354 -13.88 -17.01 8.88
N MET A 355 -12.89 -17.70 8.31
CA MET A 355 -12.42 -17.53 6.95
C MET A 355 -12.63 -18.84 6.18
N PRO A 356 -12.78 -18.81 4.85
CA PRO A 356 -12.80 -20.03 4.06
C PRO A 356 -11.57 -20.88 4.34
N ALA A 357 -11.70 -22.21 4.33
CA ALA A 357 -10.57 -23.10 4.49
C ALA A 357 -9.50 -22.80 3.44
N ASP A 358 -8.24 -22.88 3.82
CA ASP A 358 -7.09 -22.61 2.94
C ASP A 358 -7.18 -21.23 2.25
N TYR A 359 -7.77 -20.25 2.90
CA TYR A 359 -8.04 -18.97 2.25
C TYR A 359 -6.78 -18.30 1.66
N ALA A 360 -5.63 -18.46 2.32
CA ALA A 360 -4.37 -17.93 1.79
C ALA A 360 -3.96 -18.63 0.50
N TYR A 361 -4.03 -19.96 0.46
CA TYR A 361 -3.77 -20.75 -0.75
C TYR A 361 -4.75 -20.41 -1.88
N LYS A 362 -6.05 -20.40 -1.58
CA LYS A 362 -7.11 -20.04 -2.56
C LYS A 362 -6.92 -18.65 -3.12
N ALA A 363 -6.55 -17.67 -2.29
CA ALA A 363 -6.29 -16.31 -2.73
C ALA A 363 -5.19 -16.25 -3.80
N PHE A 364 -4.10 -17.02 -3.63
CA PHE A 364 -3.05 -17.13 -4.66
C PHE A 364 -3.55 -17.82 -5.91
N MET A 365 -4.32 -18.90 -5.81
CA MET A 365 -4.89 -19.58 -6.97
C MET A 365 -5.84 -18.68 -7.76
N TRP A 366 -6.71 -17.94 -7.11
CA TRP A 366 -7.59 -16.97 -7.76
C TRP A 366 -6.80 -15.80 -8.36
N SER A 367 -5.77 -15.32 -7.66
CA SER A 367 -4.91 -14.25 -8.19
C SER A 367 -4.14 -14.68 -9.43
N GLN A 368 -3.62 -15.91 -9.46
CA GLN A 368 -2.98 -16.50 -10.65
C GLN A 368 -3.95 -16.65 -11.83
N LYS A 369 -5.22 -16.92 -11.53
CA LYS A 369 -6.28 -17.08 -12.55
C LYS A 369 -6.74 -15.74 -13.14
N TYR A 370 -6.85 -14.69 -12.33
CA TYR A 370 -7.52 -13.46 -12.70
C TYR A 370 -6.60 -12.24 -12.89
N LEU A 371 -5.36 -12.28 -12.41
CA LEU A 371 -4.37 -11.22 -12.61
C LEU A 371 -3.38 -11.59 -13.71
N PRO A 372 -2.85 -10.63 -14.47
CA PRO A 372 -1.87 -10.92 -15.52
C PRO A 372 -0.55 -11.42 -14.93
N ASN A 373 0.18 -12.20 -15.71
CA ASN A 373 1.50 -12.72 -15.30
C ASN A 373 2.54 -11.62 -15.04
N SER A 374 2.33 -10.43 -15.58
CA SER A 374 3.19 -9.25 -15.35
C SER A 374 3.00 -8.61 -13.98
N ALA A 375 1.87 -8.83 -13.32
CA ALA A 375 1.63 -8.35 -11.96
C ALA A 375 2.32 -9.27 -10.95
N TRP A 376 3.10 -8.70 -10.02
CA TRP A 376 3.73 -9.48 -8.97
C TRP A 376 2.73 -9.81 -7.87
N LEU A 377 2.79 -11.05 -7.38
CA LEU A 377 1.94 -11.56 -6.32
C LEU A 377 2.78 -11.67 -5.03
N ASN A 378 2.46 -10.85 -4.06
CA ASN A 378 3.18 -10.76 -2.80
C ASN A 378 2.37 -11.41 -1.67
N ILE A 379 3.07 -11.89 -0.66
CA ILE A 379 2.53 -12.20 0.65
C ILE A 379 3.13 -11.22 1.66
N ASN A 380 2.34 -10.64 2.57
CA ASN A 380 2.76 -9.60 3.49
C ASN A 380 2.50 -9.98 4.95
N GLU A 381 3.50 -9.76 5.86
CA GLU A 381 3.42 -10.26 7.22
C GLU A 381 4.24 -9.45 8.23
N TYR A 382 3.74 -9.32 9.46
CA TYR A 382 4.48 -8.80 10.60
C TYR A 382 5.04 -9.90 11.51
N ASN A 383 4.36 -11.04 11.61
CA ASN A 383 4.75 -12.17 12.45
C ASN A 383 5.80 -13.04 11.76
N MET A 384 7.06 -12.71 11.95
CA MET A 384 8.17 -13.37 11.27
C MET A 384 8.44 -14.80 11.74
N GLY A 385 7.88 -15.22 12.89
CA GLY A 385 8.10 -16.57 13.42
C GLY A 385 7.66 -17.67 12.42
N PRO A 386 6.38 -17.78 12.12
CA PRO A 386 5.86 -18.81 11.20
C PRO A 386 5.89 -18.40 9.72
N PHE A 387 6.19 -17.14 9.41
CA PHE A 387 6.01 -16.59 8.07
C PHE A 387 6.83 -17.31 6.98
N PHE A 388 8.08 -17.62 7.28
CA PHE A 388 8.94 -18.32 6.34
C PHE A 388 8.39 -19.72 6.01
N GLU A 389 7.94 -20.44 7.04
CA GLU A 389 7.33 -21.77 6.89
C GLU A 389 6.04 -21.71 6.06
N GLN A 390 5.20 -20.73 6.31
CA GLN A 390 3.99 -20.50 5.53
C GLN A 390 4.30 -20.20 4.06
N ALA A 391 5.22 -19.29 3.79
CA ALA A 391 5.60 -18.96 2.40
C ALA A 391 6.14 -20.19 1.66
N ARG A 392 6.98 -21.01 2.30
CA ARG A 392 7.49 -22.26 1.73
C ARG A 392 6.38 -23.27 1.44
N ASP A 393 5.45 -23.44 2.39
CA ASP A 393 4.34 -24.37 2.23
C ASP A 393 3.42 -23.96 1.07
N LEU A 394 3.10 -22.66 0.96
CA LEU A 394 2.31 -22.12 -0.15
C LEU A 394 3.02 -22.35 -1.50
N ILE A 395 4.31 -22.05 -1.59
CA ILE A 395 5.12 -22.27 -2.81
C ILE A 395 5.15 -23.75 -3.18
N ALA A 396 5.39 -24.64 -2.22
CA ALA A 396 5.42 -26.09 -2.43
C ALA A 396 4.07 -26.64 -2.92
N ASN A 397 2.97 -25.96 -2.60
CA ASN A 397 1.62 -26.29 -3.08
C ASN A 397 1.22 -25.58 -4.38
N GLY A 398 2.14 -24.87 -5.05
CA GLY A 398 1.92 -24.26 -6.36
C GLY A 398 1.47 -22.80 -6.34
N ALA A 399 1.51 -22.12 -5.19
CA ALA A 399 1.28 -20.69 -5.13
C ALA A 399 2.46 -19.93 -5.76
N ARG A 400 2.16 -19.03 -6.70
CA ARG A 400 3.13 -18.09 -7.24
C ARG A 400 3.31 -16.93 -6.27
N ILE A 401 4.37 -16.98 -5.47
CA ILE A 401 4.79 -15.87 -4.64
C ILE A 401 6.00 -15.23 -5.32
N ASP A 402 5.84 -14.00 -5.80
CA ASP A 402 6.90 -13.27 -6.50
C ASP A 402 7.76 -12.46 -5.52
N VAL A 403 7.19 -12.00 -4.40
CA VAL A 403 7.87 -11.21 -3.36
C VAL A 403 7.35 -11.59 -1.97
N VAL A 404 8.24 -11.68 -1.01
CA VAL A 404 7.89 -11.81 0.40
C VAL A 404 7.93 -10.42 1.07
N GLY A 405 6.79 -9.97 1.58
CA GLY A 405 6.63 -8.69 2.27
C GLY A 405 6.86 -8.84 3.77
N SER A 406 7.57 -7.90 4.36
CA SER A 406 7.84 -7.85 5.80
C SER A 406 7.47 -6.49 6.36
N GLN A 407 6.71 -6.47 7.45
CA GLN A 407 6.39 -5.23 8.17
C GLN A 407 7.40 -4.97 9.29
N MET A 408 7.63 -3.68 9.57
CA MET A 408 8.43 -3.23 10.70
C MET A 408 7.87 -1.91 11.25
N HIS A 409 7.18 -1.99 12.36
CA HIS A 409 6.53 -0.84 12.96
C HIS A 409 7.13 -0.53 14.35
N LEU A 410 7.69 0.65 14.49
CA LEU A 410 8.02 1.25 15.78
C LEU A 410 6.87 2.19 16.17
N PHE A 411 5.77 1.60 16.63
CA PHE A 411 4.56 2.37 16.98
C PHE A 411 4.68 3.09 18.33
N ASN A 412 5.43 2.51 19.28
CA ASN A 412 5.59 3.13 20.59
C ASN A 412 6.76 4.13 20.57
N PRO A 413 6.53 5.43 20.88
CA PRO A 413 7.59 6.43 20.99
C PRO A 413 8.75 6.01 21.92
N ALA A 414 8.45 5.23 22.97
CA ALA A 414 9.46 4.73 23.91
C ALA A 414 10.47 3.77 23.24
N GLU A 415 10.09 3.07 22.15
CA GLU A 415 11.01 2.21 21.41
C GLU A 415 12.11 3.05 20.75
N SER A 416 11.76 4.20 20.16
CA SER A 416 12.74 5.14 19.60
C SER A 416 13.66 5.73 20.68
N VAL A 417 13.14 5.98 21.88
CA VAL A 417 13.97 6.38 23.04
C VAL A 417 14.95 5.29 23.43
N ASN A 418 14.50 4.03 23.52
CA ASN A 418 15.36 2.89 23.86
C ASN A 418 16.42 2.66 22.77
N ILE A 419 16.05 2.77 21.50
CA ILE A 419 17.03 2.72 20.38
C ILE A 419 18.08 3.82 20.56
N ALA A 420 17.66 5.07 20.85
CA ALA A 420 18.58 6.19 21.04
C ALA A 420 19.55 5.98 22.23
N LYS A 421 19.15 5.22 23.24
CA LYS A 421 20.00 4.82 24.36
C LYS A 421 20.96 3.65 24.05
N GLY A 422 20.79 2.97 22.89
CA GLY A 422 21.49 1.74 22.54
C GLY A 422 20.83 0.47 23.10
N GLU A 423 19.64 0.59 23.65
CA GLU A 423 18.83 -0.49 24.26
C GLU A 423 17.77 -1.06 23.31
N GLY A 424 17.78 -0.65 22.04
CA GLY A 424 16.82 -1.10 21.03
C GLY A 424 16.87 -2.61 20.75
N PRO A 425 15.78 -3.16 20.14
CA PRO A 425 15.67 -4.59 19.87
C PRO A 425 16.83 -5.10 18.98
N ALA A 426 17.27 -6.32 19.22
CA ALA A 426 18.40 -6.91 18.51
C ALA A 426 18.16 -6.97 16.97
N HIS A 427 16.94 -7.26 16.54
CA HIS A 427 16.60 -7.36 15.12
C HIS A 427 16.63 -6.02 14.35
N LEU A 428 16.80 -4.89 15.03
CA LEU A 428 17.01 -3.54 14.45
C LEU A 428 18.46 -3.06 14.57
N ARG A 429 19.38 -3.89 15.05
CA ARG A 429 20.82 -3.64 15.01
C ARG A 429 21.41 -4.21 13.71
N PRO A 430 22.58 -3.76 13.23
CA PRO A 430 23.14 -4.20 11.95
C PRO A 430 23.17 -5.73 11.77
N GLU A 431 23.67 -6.47 12.77
CA GLU A 431 23.76 -7.93 12.72
C GLU A 431 22.38 -8.61 12.76
N GLY A 432 21.45 -8.06 13.53
CA GLY A 432 20.09 -8.57 13.65
C GLY A 432 19.28 -8.36 12.37
N ILE A 433 19.49 -7.24 11.68
CA ILE A 433 18.91 -6.97 10.36
C ILE A 433 19.41 -8.01 9.36
N GLU A 434 20.71 -8.25 9.30
CA GLU A 434 21.30 -9.26 8.41
C GLU A 434 20.73 -10.66 8.70
N SER A 435 20.70 -11.06 9.97
CA SER A 435 20.15 -12.37 10.39
C SER A 435 18.68 -12.53 10.00
N ARG A 436 17.83 -11.53 10.28
CA ARG A 436 16.40 -11.56 9.94
C ARG A 436 16.18 -11.77 8.46
N PHE A 437 16.84 -10.98 7.62
CA PHE A 437 16.61 -11.03 6.19
C PHE A 437 17.33 -12.17 5.49
N SER A 438 18.41 -12.73 6.06
CA SER A 438 19.00 -13.97 5.56
C SER A 438 18.04 -15.16 5.72
N THR A 439 17.23 -15.19 6.76
CA THR A 439 16.17 -16.20 6.93
C THR A 439 15.10 -16.07 5.85
N LEU A 440 14.58 -14.86 5.63
CA LEU A 440 13.58 -14.63 4.58
C LEU A 440 14.13 -14.88 3.17
N ALA A 441 15.41 -14.61 2.94
CA ALA A 441 16.07 -14.85 1.66
C ALA A 441 16.11 -16.34 1.27
N GLN A 442 15.94 -17.27 2.22
CA GLN A 442 15.85 -18.71 1.98
C GLN A 442 14.56 -19.10 1.21
N ALA A 443 13.56 -18.25 1.18
CA ALA A 443 12.40 -18.42 0.30
C ALA A 443 12.75 -18.26 -1.20
N ASP A 444 13.97 -17.83 -1.51
CA ASP A 444 14.50 -17.53 -2.85
C ASP A 444 13.60 -16.54 -3.63
N ARG A 445 13.10 -15.55 -2.92
CA ARG A 445 12.29 -14.46 -3.48
C ARG A 445 12.88 -13.11 -3.06
N PRO A 446 12.67 -12.05 -3.87
CA PRO A 446 12.89 -10.68 -3.42
C PRO A 446 12.12 -10.38 -2.14
N ILE A 447 12.68 -9.50 -1.31
CA ILE A 447 12.10 -9.09 -0.03
C ILE A 447 11.66 -7.63 -0.15
N HIS A 448 10.45 -7.33 0.26
CA HIS A 448 9.93 -5.97 0.37
C HIS A 448 9.65 -5.63 1.84
N LEU A 449 10.30 -4.61 2.38
CA LEU A 449 9.81 -3.97 3.60
C LEU A 449 8.57 -3.16 3.25
N SER A 450 7.45 -3.85 3.23
CA SER A 450 6.17 -3.39 2.68
C SER A 450 5.48 -2.33 3.53
N GLU A 451 5.79 -2.32 4.82
CA GLU A 451 5.24 -1.36 5.78
C GLU A 451 6.27 -1.06 6.85
N ILE A 452 6.73 0.21 6.91
CA ILE A 452 7.58 0.63 8.01
C ILE A 452 7.03 1.86 8.70
N THR A 453 7.16 1.91 10.01
CA THR A 453 6.84 3.09 10.82
C THR A 453 7.99 3.35 11.76
N ILE A 454 8.47 4.58 11.82
CA ILE A 454 9.47 5.04 12.79
C ILE A 454 8.90 6.28 13.47
N THR A 455 8.50 6.13 14.73
CA THR A 455 7.85 7.20 15.49
C THR A 455 8.90 8.08 16.15
N ALA A 456 8.75 9.41 16.09
CA ALA A 456 9.54 10.31 16.88
C ALA A 456 9.21 10.13 18.39
N PRO A 457 10.19 10.25 19.31
CA PRO A 457 9.91 10.26 20.75
C PRO A 457 8.91 11.34 21.16
N ASP A 458 9.07 12.52 20.59
CA ASP A 458 8.26 13.72 20.80
C ASP A 458 8.46 14.71 19.64
N ASN A 459 7.80 15.87 19.72
CA ASN A 459 7.91 16.93 18.70
C ASN A 459 9.07 17.93 18.94
N SER A 460 9.94 17.70 19.93
CA SER A 460 11.13 18.52 20.12
C SER A 460 12.14 18.34 18.98
N ASN A 461 13.05 19.29 18.82
CA ASN A 461 14.15 19.18 17.85
C ASN A 461 14.97 17.90 18.08
N ARG A 462 15.22 17.54 19.34
CA ARG A 462 15.92 16.30 19.70
C ARG A 462 15.11 15.07 19.31
N GLY A 463 13.81 15.02 19.61
CA GLY A 463 12.93 13.91 19.25
C GLY A 463 12.85 13.69 17.74
N GLN A 464 12.75 14.78 16.97
CA GLN A 464 12.78 14.71 15.50
C GLN A 464 14.16 14.29 14.96
N MET A 465 15.26 14.71 15.60
CA MET A 465 16.60 14.27 15.22
C MET A 465 16.81 12.77 15.52
N ILE A 466 16.30 12.26 16.63
CA ILE A 466 16.30 10.82 16.95
C ILE A 466 15.57 10.04 15.86
N GLN A 467 14.36 10.46 15.48
CA GLN A 467 13.60 9.83 14.37
C GLN A 467 14.43 9.82 13.08
N ALA A 468 15.06 10.93 12.73
CA ALA A 468 15.85 11.07 11.52
C ALA A 468 17.10 10.19 11.50
N ILE A 469 17.83 10.10 12.62
CA ILE A 469 19.02 9.24 12.73
C ILE A 469 18.63 7.76 12.63
N ILE A 470 17.58 7.35 13.35
CA ILE A 470 17.06 5.97 13.26
C ILE A 470 16.65 5.67 11.82
N THR A 471 15.88 6.57 11.19
CA THR A 471 15.45 6.44 9.80
C THR A 471 16.64 6.26 8.86
N ARG A 472 17.63 7.14 8.94
CA ARG A 472 18.81 7.08 8.08
C ARG A 472 19.57 5.76 8.22
N ASN A 473 19.88 5.36 9.45
CA ASN A 473 20.66 4.16 9.69
C ASN A 473 19.92 2.88 9.30
N LEU A 474 18.63 2.77 9.63
CA LEU A 474 17.82 1.63 9.23
C LEU A 474 17.64 1.55 7.71
N TYR A 475 17.34 2.66 7.02
CA TYR A 475 17.24 2.66 5.57
C TYR A 475 18.54 2.23 4.89
N ARG A 476 19.72 2.69 5.40
CA ARG A 476 21.02 2.26 4.87
C ARG A 476 21.22 0.76 5.07
N ALA A 477 20.97 0.24 6.28
CA ALA A 477 21.11 -1.17 6.58
C ALA A 477 20.15 -2.05 5.76
N TRP A 478 18.89 -1.63 5.59
CA TRP A 478 17.91 -2.35 4.77
C TRP A 478 18.24 -2.27 3.27
N PHE A 479 18.69 -1.11 2.80
CA PHE A 479 19.14 -0.95 1.41
C PHE A 479 20.38 -1.80 1.10
N ALA A 480 21.18 -2.14 2.10
CA ALA A 480 22.35 -3.02 1.98
C ALA A 480 22.01 -4.53 1.91
N VAL A 481 20.76 -4.94 2.21
CA VAL A 481 20.36 -6.36 2.18
C VAL A 481 20.24 -6.86 0.75
N GLU A 482 20.91 -7.94 0.39
CA GLU A 482 21.03 -8.46 -1.00
C GLU A 482 19.67 -8.61 -1.72
N LYS A 483 18.75 -9.37 -1.15
CA LYS A 483 17.43 -9.68 -1.74
C LYS A 483 16.38 -8.56 -1.55
N MET A 484 16.71 -7.50 -0.82
CA MET A 484 15.77 -6.39 -0.63
C MET A 484 15.52 -5.67 -1.94
N ASN A 485 14.25 -5.47 -2.29
CA ASN A 485 13.84 -4.76 -3.50
C ASN A 485 13.06 -3.47 -3.25
N GLY A 486 12.59 -3.24 -2.01
CA GLY A 486 11.84 -2.04 -1.67
C GLY A 486 11.65 -1.81 -0.18
N ILE A 487 11.39 -0.55 0.16
CA ILE A 487 11.03 -0.08 1.51
C ILE A 487 9.88 0.89 1.37
N THR A 488 8.77 0.66 2.07
CA THR A 488 7.56 1.48 2.02
C THR A 488 7.26 2.10 3.37
N TRP A 489 7.27 3.42 3.44
CA TRP A 489 6.88 4.17 4.63
C TRP A 489 5.37 4.14 4.82
N TRP A 490 4.89 3.84 6.07
CA TRP A 490 3.45 3.61 6.27
C TRP A 490 2.67 4.91 6.50
N ASN A 491 3.04 5.74 7.44
CA ASN A 491 2.33 6.99 7.75
C ASN A 491 3.19 8.21 7.36
N VAL A 492 2.96 8.79 6.18
CA VAL A 492 3.75 9.91 5.66
C VAL A 492 3.53 11.21 6.44
N VAL A 493 2.31 11.42 6.94
CA VAL A 493 1.87 12.67 7.58
C VAL A 493 1.51 12.41 9.03
N ASP A 494 2.01 13.25 9.92
CA ASP A 494 1.67 13.20 11.35
C ASP A 494 0.16 13.31 11.56
N ASP A 495 -0.35 12.62 12.56
CA ASP A 495 -1.77 12.59 12.92
C ASP A 495 -2.70 12.12 11.77
N CYS A 496 -2.16 11.39 10.79
CA CYS A 496 -2.93 10.79 9.68
C CYS A 496 -2.88 9.25 9.67
N GLY A 497 -2.39 8.63 10.74
CA GLY A 497 -2.46 7.19 10.96
C GLY A 497 -3.87 6.70 11.32
N THR A 498 -4.07 5.38 11.37
CA THR A 498 -5.30 4.80 11.89
C THR A 498 -5.34 4.87 13.42
N VAL A 499 -6.50 4.58 14.00
CA VAL A 499 -6.65 4.53 15.45
C VAL A 499 -5.71 3.49 16.05
N GLY A 500 -4.97 3.90 17.07
CA GLY A 500 -3.96 3.06 17.71
C GLY A 500 -2.55 3.24 17.15
N GLU A 501 -2.39 3.83 15.98
CA GLU A 501 -1.09 4.25 15.46
C GLU A 501 -0.66 5.61 16.08
N PRO A 502 0.65 5.84 16.22
CA PRO A 502 1.15 7.06 16.86
C PRO A 502 0.90 8.31 15.99
N SER A 503 0.64 9.44 16.63
CA SER A 503 0.36 10.71 15.95
C SER A 503 1.60 11.37 15.33
N ILE A 504 2.81 10.98 15.72
CA ILE A 504 4.08 11.61 15.32
C ILE A 504 5.02 10.65 14.57
N SER A 505 4.43 9.77 13.75
CA SER A 505 5.17 8.79 12.92
C SER A 505 5.39 9.26 11.47
N GLY A 506 4.88 10.43 11.09
CA GLY A 506 5.08 11.01 9.78
C GLY A 506 6.50 11.50 9.54
N ILE A 507 6.82 11.70 8.26
CA ILE A 507 7.99 12.47 7.81
C ILE A 507 7.59 13.93 7.47
N PHE A 508 6.28 14.20 7.52
CA PHE A 508 5.70 15.54 7.44
C PHE A 508 4.79 15.79 8.63
N THR A 509 4.74 17.04 9.07
CA THR A 509 3.74 17.49 10.05
C THR A 509 2.34 17.46 9.46
N ARG A 510 1.29 17.58 10.30
CA ARG A 510 -0.11 17.58 9.85
C ARG A 510 -0.42 18.65 8.79
N ASP A 511 0.27 19.77 8.83
CA ASP A 511 0.17 20.89 7.88
C ASP A 511 1.19 20.81 6.74
N MET A 512 1.75 19.62 6.49
CA MET A 512 2.66 19.32 5.39
C MET A 512 3.98 20.11 5.41
N ARG A 513 4.51 20.47 6.58
CA ARG A 513 5.89 20.92 6.73
C ARG A 513 6.83 19.70 6.83
N PRO A 514 7.98 19.69 6.10
CA PRO A 514 8.92 18.59 6.19
C PRO A 514 9.53 18.50 7.59
N LYS A 515 9.62 17.29 8.12
CA LYS A 515 10.32 16.98 9.38
C LYS A 515 11.78 16.61 9.10
N THR A 516 12.58 16.54 10.13
CA THR A 516 14.02 16.15 10.03
C THR A 516 14.19 14.78 9.35
N ALA A 517 13.28 13.84 9.58
CA ALA A 517 13.29 12.52 8.93
C ALA A 517 13.06 12.60 7.40
N TYR A 518 12.26 13.56 6.91
CA TYR A 518 12.13 13.81 5.46
C TYR A 518 13.47 14.20 4.86
N HIS A 519 14.19 15.13 5.51
CA HIS A 519 15.49 15.60 5.02
C HIS A 519 16.50 14.45 4.98
N ALA A 520 16.52 13.58 5.99
CA ALA A 520 17.36 12.38 6.01
C ALA A 520 17.05 11.42 4.85
N LEU A 521 15.77 11.15 4.57
CA LEU A 521 15.36 10.29 3.46
C LEU A 521 15.65 10.91 2.09
N ASN A 522 15.35 12.20 1.93
CA ASN A 522 15.60 12.91 0.68
C ASN A 522 17.10 12.98 0.35
N ASP A 523 17.94 13.16 1.37
CA ASP A 523 19.39 13.13 1.23
C ASP A 523 19.88 11.75 0.76
N LEU A 524 19.40 10.67 1.37
CA LEU A 524 19.72 9.31 0.94
C LEU A 524 19.27 9.04 -0.50
N ILE A 525 17.99 9.27 -0.82
CA ILE A 525 17.36 8.81 -2.06
C ILE A 525 17.76 9.69 -3.26
N ASN A 526 17.77 11.01 -3.06
CA ASN A 526 17.95 11.95 -4.16
C ASN A 526 19.37 12.52 -4.29
N ARG A 527 20.27 12.24 -3.32
CA ARG A 527 21.67 12.66 -3.37
C ARG A 527 22.62 11.45 -3.27
N GLU A 528 22.68 10.75 -2.11
CA GLU A 528 23.68 9.72 -1.89
C GLU A 528 23.49 8.50 -2.80
N TRP A 529 22.27 8.09 -3.02
CA TRP A 529 21.92 6.90 -3.83
C TRP A 529 21.53 7.26 -5.27
N LYS A 530 21.92 8.42 -5.75
CA LYS A 530 21.63 8.86 -7.10
C LYS A 530 22.93 9.04 -7.89
N THR A 531 23.02 8.35 -9.04
CA THR A 531 24.17 8.46 -9.90
C THR A 531 23.99 9.64 -10.87
N LYS A 532 24.92 10.60 -10.80
CA LYS A 532 25.09 11.65 -11.79
C LYS A 532 26.57 11.89 -11.99
N VAL A 533 27.09 11.49 -13.16
CA VAL A 533 28.51 11.59 -13.49
C VAL A 533 28.71 12.07 -14.92
N SER A 534 29.87 12.62 -15.19
CA SER A 534 30.33 12.95 -16.54
C SER A 534 31.48 12.01 -16.91
N VAL A 535 31.38 11.33 -18.03
CA VAL A 535 32.39 10.39 -18.53
C VAL A 535 32.67 10.62 -20.00
N LYS A 536 33.89 10.30 -20.46
CA LYS A 536 34.28 10.44 -21.87
C LYS A 536 33.85 9.24 -22.71
N ALA A 537 33.25 9.50 -23.85
CA ALA A 537 32.99 8.47 -24.85
C ALA A 537 34.30 7.92 -25.42
N LYS A 538 34.38 6.61 -25.64
CA LYS A 538 35.53 5.91 -26.22
C LYS A 538 35.07 4.78 -27.14
N GLY A 539 35.49 4.78 -28.40
CA GLY A 539 35.16 3.75 -29.38
C GLY A 539 33.65 3.60 -29.59
N GLY A 540 32.89 4.72 -29.64
CA GLY A 540 31.44 4.70 -29.78
C GLY A 540 30.67 4.16 -28.54
N LYS A 541 31.33 4.10 -27.37
CA LYS A 541 30.74 3.59 -26.12
C LYS A 541 30.93 4.55 -24.96
N VAL A 542 30.01 4.47 -24.00
CA VAL A 542 30.11 5.07 -22.68
C VAL A 542 30.05 3.98 -21.62
N SER A 543 30.98 4.00 -20.67
CA SER A 543 31.04 3.01 -19.57
C SER A 543 31.09 3.74 -18.24
N PHE A 544 30.30 3.27 -17.30
CA PHE A 544 30.24 3.82 -15.94
C PHE A 544 29.74 2.77 -14.94
N ARG A 545 29.96 3.01 -13.66
CA ARG A 545 29.34 2.26 -12.57
C ARG A 545 28.31 3.14 -11.88
N GLY A 546 27.08 2.59 -11.67
CA GLY A 546 25.98 3.36 -11.08
C GLY A 546 24.93 2.50 -10.42
N PHE A 547 24.04 3.13 -9.67
CA PHE A 547 22.89 2.45 -9.07
C PHE A 547 21.99 1.88 -10.17
N ARG A 548 21.43 0.71 -9.94
CA ARG A 548 20.50 0.07 -10.89
C ARG A 548 19.27 0.93 -11.11
N GLY A 549 18.86 1.05 -12.39
CA GLY A 549 17.72 1.90 -12.75
C GLY A 549 17.83 2.49 -14.14
N ARG A 550 16.93 3.42 -14.45
CA ARG A 550 16.90 4.10 -15.76
C ARG A 550 17.76 5.34 -15.75
N TYR A 551 18.48 5.54 -16.85
CA TYR A 551 19.40 6.67 -17.07
C TYR A 551 19.08 7.42 -18.34
N HIS A 552 19.37 8.73 -18.35
CA HIS A 552 19.51 9.54 -19.53
C HIS A 552 20.98 9.85 -19.76
N LEU A 553 21.45 9.53 -20.97
CA LEU A 553 22.77 9.85 -21.48
C LEU A 553 22.62 11.02 -22.42
N THR A 554 23.39 12.09 -22.22
CA THR A 554 23.35 13.26 -23.10
C THR A 554 24.77 13.71 -23.42
N TRP A 555 25.01 14.11 -24.70
CA TRP A 555 26.29 14.55 -25.18
C TRP A 555 26.12 15.61 -26.26
N LYS A 556 27.21 16.21 -26.70
CA LYS A 556 27.27 17.14 -27.84
C LYS A 556 27.87 16.41 -29.04
N ASN A 557 27.18 16.39 -30.16
CA ASN A 557 27.64 15.84 -31.43
C ASN A 557 28.69 16.76 -32.10
N ALA A 558 29.41 16.27 -33.12
CA ALA A 558 30.41 17.05 -33.85
C ALA A 558 29.81 18.28 -34.54
N ASP A 559 28.57 18.20 -35.00
CA ASP A 559 27.82 19.33 -35.61
C ASP A 559 27.25 20.33 -34.59
N GLY A 560 27.51 20.10 -33.29
CA GLY A 560 27.01 20.94 -32.21
C GLY A 560 25.62 20.60 -31.73
N SER A 561 24.89 19.66 -32.35
CA SER A 561 23.58 19.18 -31.90
C SER A 561 23.71 18.36 -30.62
N ARG A 562 22.56 18.17 -29.90
CA ARG A 562 22.51 17.39 -28.69
C ARG A 562 22.15 15.92 -28.99
N GLY A 563 23.06 15.02 -28.65
CA GLY A 563 22.78 13.58 -28.63
C GLY A 563 22.08 13.17 -27.33
N TYR A 564 21.25 12.14 -27.41
CA TYR A 564 20.46 11.61 -26.29
C TYR A 564 20.22 10.11 -26.43
N LYS A 565 20.32 9.38 -25.32
CA LYS A 565 19.90 7.97 -25.22
C LYS A 565 19.36 7.67 -23.83
N SER A 566 18.23 6.96 -23.76
CA SER A 566 17.74 6.39 -22.52
C SER A 566 18.15 4.92 -22.41
N VAL A 567 18.68 4.51 -21.25
CA VAL A 567 19.20 3.17 -21.00
C VAL A 567 18.80 2.69 -19.61
N ASP A 568 18.78 1.36 -19.41
CA ASP A 568 18.52 0.74 -18.11
C ASP A 568 19.79 0.00 -17.64
N VAL A 569 20.28 0.34 -16.45
CA VAL A 569 21.32 -0.40 -15.73
C VAL A 569 20.61 -1.47 -14.88
N LYS A 570 20.87 -2.74 -15.20
CA LYS A 570 20.23 -3.91 -14.59
C LYS A 570 21.08 -4.55 -13.49
#